data_5d9198bd8eefd66f965c8c705c19918f
#
_entry.id   5d9198bd8eefd66f965c8c705c19918f
#
_cell.length_a   1.000
_cell.length_b   1.000
_cell.length_c   1.000
_cell.angle_alpha   90.00
_cell.angle_beta   90.00
_cell.angle_gamma   90.00
#
_symmetry.space_group_name_H-M   'P 1'
#
loop_
_entity.id
_entity.type
_entity.pdbx_description
1 polymer ?
#
loop_
_entity_poly.entity_id
_entity_poly.type
_entity_poly.pdbx_seq_one_letter_code
_entity_poly.pdbx_strand_id
1 'polypeptide(L)'
;QIVCPSRSAARDTIIAHSSLNQSDPNEQLTEQKIAVLRKVTKRTGTQATIISDPLNGSMYAETLFNANMLYPIINARTDVPSAPFGKVETAFASGDAQQVLGTVCPLTDAPEYFLTMGDQAQSLQSFPYRAQYDSFHNEELIDTYVDGGTLVKVADYSQYGQGWAWR
;
A
#
# COMPACT_ATOMS: atom_id res chain seq x y z
N GLN A 1 15.66 -27.50 -18.42
CA GLN A 1 14.74 -27.45 -17.25
C GLN A 1 14.90 -26.10 -16.56
N ILE A 2 13.91 -25.24 -16.69
CA ILE A 2 13.91 -23.94 -16.00
C ILE A 2 13.48 -24.23 -14.55
N VAL A 3 14.41 -24.10 -13.63
CA VAL A 3 14.09 -24.17 -12.19
C VAL A 3 13.67 -22.78 -11.75
N CYS A 4 12.38 -22.58 -11.49
CA CYS A 4 11.93 -21.34 -10.87
C CYS A 4 12.50 -21.25 -9.46
N PRO A 5 13.14 -20.12 -9.08
CA PRO A 5 13.60 -19.92 -7.71
C PRO A 5 12.41 -20.03 -6.75
N SER A 6 12.64 -20.62 -5.60
CA SER A 6 11.61 -20.68 -4.55
C SER A 6 11.24 -19.25 -4.11
N ARG A 7 10.00 -19.04 -3.64
CA ARG A 7 9.55 -17.75 -3.10
C ARG A 7 10.50 -17.21 -2.01
N SER A 8 11.15 -18.10 -1.27
CA SER A 8 12.17 -17.73 -0.29
C SER A 8 13.40 -17.10 -0.94
N ALA A 9 13.91 -17.69 -2.03
CA ALA A 9 15.08 -17.15 -2.74
C ALA A 9 14.78 -15.79 -3.39
N ALA A 10 13.59 -15.61 -3.97
CA ALA A 10 13.16 -14.31 -4.50
C ALA A 10 13.08 -13.24 -3.41
N ARG A 11 12.53 -13.58 -2.25
CA ARG A 11 12.46 -12.71 -1.08
C ARG A 11 13.86 -12.28 -0.62
N ASP A 12 14.77 -13.23 -0.47
CA ASP A 12 16.13 -12.97 0.02
C ASP A 12 16.91 -12.08 -0.98
N THR A 13 16.67 -12.28 -2.26
CA THR A 13 17.22 -11.43 -3.33
C THR A 13 16.68 -10.00 -3.25
N ILE A 14 15.38 -9.82 -3.06
CA ILE A 14 14.77 -8.48 -2.92
C ILE A 14 15.34 -7.77 -1.69
N ILE A 15 15.44 -8.45 -0.56
CA ILE A 15 16.00 -7.88 0.67
C ILE A 15 17.48 -7.49 0.45
N ALA A 16 18.27 -8.33 -0.22
CA ALA A 16 19.69 -8.06 -0.49
C ALA A 16 19.88 -6.87 -1.46
N HIS A 17 19.00 -6.71 -2.44
CA HIS A 17 19.09 -5.60 -3.41
C HIS A 17 18.44 -4.29 -2.93
N SER A 18 17.57 -4.35 -1.93
CA SER A 18 16.95 -3.16 -1.34
C SER A 18 17.87 -2.42 -0.35
N SER A 19 19.10 -2.87 -0.20
CA SER A 19 20.07 -2.32 0.77
C SER A 19 20.58 -0.92 0.46
N LEU A 20 19.97 -0.20 -0.49
CA LEU A 20 20.48 1.07 -1.01
C LEU A 20 20.54 2.20 0.02
N ASN A 21 19.78 2.17 1.08
CA ASN A 21 19.92 3.10 2.18
C ASN A 21 19.14 2.62 3.43
N GLN A 22 19.57 1.52 4.01
CA GLN A 22 18.89 0.89 5.16
C GLN A 22 18.75 1.78 6.40
N SER A 23 19.46 2.91 6.42
CA SER A 23 19.39 3.89 7.51
C SER A 23 18.27 4.93 7.30
N ASP A 24 17.70 5.06 6.11
CA ASP A 24 16.57 5.97 5.87
C ASP A 24 15.25 5.24 6.15
N PRO A 25 14.48 5.65 7.17
CA PRO A 25 13.20 5.03 7.49
C PRO A 25 12.16 5.17 6.36
N ASN A 26 12.36 6.14 5.47
CA ASN A 26 11.47 6.40 4.33
C ASN A 26 11.93 5.70 3.03
N GLU A 27 12.97 4.87 3.09
CA GLU A 27 13.35 4.09 1.91
C GLU A 27 12.30 3.03 1.59
N GLN A 28 12.27 2.55 0.34
CA GLN A 28 11.24 1.63 -0.15
C GLN A 28 11.09 0.38 0.71
N LEU A 29 12.20 -0.17 1.20
CA LEU A 29 12.18 -1.40 1.96
C LEU A 29 13.23 -1.37 3.07
N THR A 30 12.76 -1.30 4.31
CA THR A 30 13.57 -1.38 5.53
C THR A 30 13.14 -2.59 6.36
N GLU A 31 13.93 -2.96 7.35
CA GLU A 31 13.56 -4.05 8.27
C GLU A 31 12.23 -3.75 8.99
N GLN A 32 12.03 -2.48 9.40
CA GLN A 32 10.79 -2.05 10.03
C GLN A 32 9.59 -2.20 9.07
N LYS A 33 9.73 -1.76 7.83
CA LYS A 33 8.67 -1.91 6.82
C LYS A 33 8.36 -3.39 6.55
N ILE A 34 9.36 -4.24 6.44
CA ILE A 34 9.18 -5.69 6.29
C ILE A 34 8.41 -6.27 7.48
N ALA A 35 8.75 -5.85 8.70
CA ALA A 35 8.05 -6.30 9.91
C ALA A 35 6.58 -5.86 9.92
N VAL A 36 6.31 -4.62 9.52
CA VAL A 36 4.93 -4.08 9.38
C VAL A 36 4.16 -4.87 8.34
N LEU A 37 4.70 -5.02 7.13
CA LEU A 37 4.04 -5.74 6.03
C LEU A 37 3.71 -7.19 6.39
N ARG A 38 4.61 -7.86 7.12
CA ARG A 38 4.35 -9.21 7.65
C ARG A 38 3.17 -9.23 8.62
N LYS A 39 3.10 -8.24 9.54
CA LYS A 39 2.00 -8.13 10.51
C LYS A 39 0.68 -7.78 9.84
N VAL A 40 0.71 -6.86 8.89
CA VAL A 40 -0.46 -6.49 8.09
C VAL A 40 -1.00 -7.73 7.38
N THR A 41 -0.19 -8.43 6.59
CA THR A 41 -0.63 -9.60 5.84
C THR A 41 -1.15 -10.72 6.76
N LYS A 42 -0.50 -10.92 7.91
CA LYS A 42 -0.99 -11.89 8.91
C LYS A 42 -2.38 -11.51 9.43
N ARG A 43 -2.66 -10.22 9.56
CA ARG A 43 -3.95 -9.72 10.05
C ARG A 43 -5.04 -9.76 9.00
N THR A 44 -4.74 -9.31 7.78
CA THR A 44 -5.71 -9.18 6.69
C THR A 44 -5.97 -10.50 5.97
N GLY A 45 -5.01 -11.41 6.02
CA GLY A 45 -5.00 -12.59 5.17
C GLY A 45 -4.56 -12.26 3.73
N THR A 46 -4.61 -13.28 2.87
CA THR A 46 -4.15 -13.18 1.48
C THR A 46 -5.27 -12.86 0.49
N GLN A 47 -6.52 -12.83 0.94
CA GLN A 47 -7.69 -12.57 0.09
C GLN A 47 -8.16 -11.12 0.17
N ALA A 48 -7.95 -10.47 1.31
CA ALA A 48 -8.33 -9.08 1.51
C ALA A 48 -7.52 -8.16 0.60
N THR A 49 -8.19 -7.18 -0.02
CA THR A 49 -7.50 -6.16 -0.83
C THR A 49 -6.91 -5.09 0.07
N ILE A 50 -5.63 -4.79 -0.11
CA ILE A 50 -4.92 -3.74 0.63
C ILE A 50 -4.64 -2.57 -0.31
N ILE A 51 -5.15 -1.41 0.06
CA ILE A 51 -4.97 -0.14 -0.64
C ILE A 51 -3.87 0.64 0.08
N SER A 52 -2.82 0.99 -0.60
CA SER A 52 -1.71 1.78 -0.05
C SER A 52 -0.92 2.42 -1.18
N ASP A 53 -0.20 3.50 -0.88
CA ASP A 53 0.73 4.08 -1.84
C ASP A 53 1.90 3.10 -2.13
N PRO A 54 2.08 2.63 -3.38
CA PRO A 54 3.15 1.70 -3.70
C PRO A 54 4.55 2.31 -3.51
N LEU A 55 4.65 3.64 -3.58
CA LEU A 55 5.93 4.37 -3.47
C LEU A 55 6.51 4.40 -2.06
N ASN A 56 5.72 4.02 -1.05
CA ASN A 56 6.22 3.87 0.33
C ASN A 56 6.77 2.47 0.64
N GLY A 57 6.78 1.57 -0.35
CA GLY A 57 7.26 0.20 -0.23
C GLY A 57 6.18 -0.84 0.09
N SER A 58 4.92 -0.44 0.27
CA SER A 58 3.82 -1.37 0.57
C SER A 58 3.61 -2.43 -0.51
N MET A 59 3.91 -2.11 -1.77
CA MET A 59 3.80 -3.04 -2.90
C MET A 59 4.56 -4.36 -2.69
N TYR A 60 5.64 -4.33 -1.92
CA TYR A 60 6.44 -5.54 -1.64
C TYR A 60 5.72 -6.58 -0.79
N ALA A 61 4.60 -6.24 -0.15
CA ALA A 61 3.81 -7.19 0.63
C ALA A 61 3.28 -8.35 -0.24
N GLU A 62 2.97 -8.08 -1.50
CA GLU A 62 2.56 -9.13 -2.44
C GLU A 62 3.67 -10.14 -2.69
N THR A 63 4.86 -9.67 -3.05
CA THR A 63 6.00 -10.54 -3.34
C THR A 63 6.54 -11.26 -2.10
N LEU A 64 6.60 -10.54 -0.96
CA LEU A 64 7.19 -11.08 0.27
C LEU A 64 6.25 -12.01 1.04
N PHE A 65 4.96 -11.70 1.05
CA PHE A 65 4.00 -12.32 1.95
C PHE A 65 2.73 -12.81 1.27
N ASN A 66 2.63 -12.70 -0.05
CA ASN A 66 1.45 -13.07 -0.83
C ASN A 66 0.18 -12.28 -0.42
N ALA A 67 0.37 -11.02 0.00
CA ALA A 67 -0.75 -10.10 0.23
C ALA A 67 -1.41 -9.76 -1.12
N ASN A 68 -2.69 -9.40 -1.08
CA ASN A 68 -3.39 -8.92 -2.27
C ASN A 68 -3.35 -7.38 -2.28
N MET A 69 -2.34 -6.80 -2.93
CA MET A 69 -2.18 -5.36 -3.03
C MET A 69 -2.97 -4.82 -4.22
N LEU A 70 -3.73 -3.72 -4.01
CA LEU A 70 -4.37 -3.03 -5.12
C LEU A 70 -3.32 -2.46 -6.10
N TYR A 71 -2.20 -1.97 -5.55
CA TYR A 71 -1.07 -1.44 -6.31
C TYR A 71 0.18 -2.33 -6.09
N PRO A 72 0.27 -3.46 -6.80
CA PRO A 72 1.39 -4.40 -6.63
C PRO A 72 2.67 -3.92 -7.31
N ILE A 73 2.57 -2.91 -8.16
CA ILE A 73 3.67 -2.29 -8.88
C ILE A 73 3.49 -0.78 -8.96
N ILE A 74 4.58 -0.05 -9.15
CA ILE A 74 4.54 1.38 -9.44
C ILE A 74 4.06 1.57 -10.88
N ASN A 75 2.78 1.91 -11.04
CA ASN A 75 2.18 2.10 -12.35
C ASN A 75 1.08 3.16 -12.29
N ALA A 76 1.10 4.07 -13.24
CA ALA A 76 0.05 5.05 -13.47
C ALA A 76 -0.83 4.63 -14.65
N ARG A 77 -1.57 3.56 -14.50
CA ARG A 77 -2.53 3.12 -15.53
C ARG A 77 -3.87 3.82 -15.36
N THR A 78 -3.89 5.12 -15.65
CA THR A 78 -5.12 5.92 -15.70
C THR A 78 -5.81 5.83 -17.05
N ASP A 79 -5.15 5.27 -18.05
CA ASP A 79 -5.56 5.20 -19.45
C ASP A 79 -6.52 4.02 -19.77
N VAL A 80 -6.67 3.09 -18.84
CA VAL A 80 -7.59 1.94 -19.01
C VAL A 80 -8.90 2.24 -18.27
N PRO A 81 -10.02 2.49 -19.00
CA PRO A 81 -11.28 2.92 -18.38
C PRO A 81 -11.86 1.95 -17.34
N SER A 82 -11.52 0.68 -17.41
CA SER A 82 -11.98 -0.36 -16.48
C SER A 82 -11.01 -0.63 -15.32
N ALA A 83 -9.80 -0.05 -15.35
CA ALA A 83 -8.83 -0.28 -14.30
C ALA A 83 -9.25 0.47 -13.02
N PRO A 84 -9.07 -0.14 -11.82
CA PRO A 84 -9.30 0.55 -10.56
C PRO A 84 -8.27 1.67 -10.31
N PHE A 85 -7.10 1.58 -10.93
CA PHE A 85 -6.05 2.58 -10.86
C PHE A 85 -6.54 3.93 -11.39
N GLY A 86 -6.28 5.00 -10.67
CA GLY A 86 -6.79 6.33 -10.98
C GLY A 86 -8.20 6.59 -10.44
N LYS A 87 -9.08 5.62 -10.45
CA LYS A 87 -10.44 5.77 -9.92
C LYS A 87 -10.46 5.79 -8.39
N VAL A 88 -9.72 4.89 -7.76
CA VAL A 88 -9.64 4.81 -6.30
C VAL A 88 -8.95 6.05 -5.74
N GLU A 89 -7.83 6.50 -6.32
CA GLU A 89 -7.13 7.71 -5.88
C GLU A 89 -8.01 8.95 -6.07
N THR A 90 -8.72 9.07 -7.19
CA THR A 90 -9.62 10.18 -7.46
C THR A 90 -10.80 10.20 -6.49
N ALA A 91 -11.40 9.03 -6.27
CA ALA A 91 -12.50 8.90 -5.30
C ALA A 91 -12.03 9.25 -3.88
N PHE A 92 -10.87 8.75 -3.47
CA PHE A 92 -10.30 9.05 -2.16
C PHE A 92 -10.00 10.55 -2.00
N ALA A 93 -9.41 11.17 -3.02
CA ALA A 93 -9.09 12.61 -3.03
C ALA A 93 -10.33 13.51 -2.98
N SER A 94 -11.50 13.03 -3.39
CA SER A 94 -12.74 13.82 -3.39
C SER A 94 -13.26 14.17 -1.99
N GLY A 95 -12.89 13.41 -0.96
CA GLY A 95 -13.46 13.53 0.38
C GLY A 95 -14.89 12.98 0.50
N ASP A 96 -15.43 12.40 -0.57
CA ASP A 96 -16.79 11.86 -0.60
C ASP A 96 -16.79 10.35 -0.31
N ALA A 97 -17.27 9.99 0.87
CA ALA A 97 -17.35 8.61 1.32
C ALA A 97 -18.16 7.71 0.36
N GLN A 98 -19.23 8.23 -0.25
CA GLN A 98 -20.04 7.45 -1.17
C GLN A 98 -19.29 7.13 -2.47
N GLN A 99 -18.48 8.06 -2.96
CA GLN A 99 -17.61 7.80 -4.12
C GLN A 99 -16.53 6.76 -3.78
N VAL A 100 -15.91 6.85 -2.60
CA VAL A 100 -14.92 5.88 -2.15
C VAL A 100 -15.54 4.49 -2.06
N LEU A 101 -16.65 4.34 -1.33
CA LEU A 101 -17.33 3.06 -1.16
C LEU A 101 -17.81 2.49 -2.51
N GLY A 102 -18.41 3.33 -3.36
CA GLY A 102 -18.86 2.93 -4.69
C GLY A 102 -17.74 2.49 -5.64
N THR A 103 -16.51 2.92 -5.37
CA THR A 103 -15.33 2.55 -6.17
C THR A 103 -14.60 1.34 -5.60
N VAL A 104 -14.51 1.25 -4.27
CA VAL A 104 -13.69 0.22 -3.58
C VAL A 104 -14.48 -1.06 -3.34
N CYS A 105 -15.72 -0.99 -2.85
CA CYS A 105 -16.51 -2.18 -2.55
C CYS A 105 -16.73 -3.14 -3.72
N PRO A 106 -16.83 -2.68 -4.99
CA PRO A 106 -16.95 -3.61 -6.13
C PRO A 106 -15.64 -4.32 -6.52
N LEU A 107 -14.49 -4.02 -5.90
CA LEU A 107 -13.21 -4.61 -6.30
C LEU A 107 -13.12 -6.09 -5.94
N THR A 108 -13.75 -6.49 -4.85
CA THR A 108 -13.74 -7.88 -4.35
C THR A 108 -14.87 -8.11 -3.36
N ASP A 109 -15.25 -9.39 -3.17
CA ASP A 109 -16.17 -9.82 -2.11
C ASP A 109 -15.45 -9.95 -0.75
N ALA A 110 -14.12 -9.84 -0.73
CA ALA A 110 -13.32 -9.87 0.49
C ALA A 110 -13.23 -8.47 1.12
N PRO A 111 -12.91 -8.37 2.42
CA PRO A 111 -12.70 -7.08 3.08
C PRO A 111 -11.57 -6.27 2.42
N GLU A 112 -11.76 -4.98 2.32
CA GLU A 112 -10.75 -4.03 1.90
C GLU A 112 -10.09 -3.36 3.12
N TYR A 113 -8.80 -3.08 3.00
CA TYR A 113 -8.02 -2.37 4.01
C TYR A 113 -7.26 -1.23 3.37
N PHE A 114 -7.13 -0.14 4.11
CA PHE A 114 -6.27 0.99 3.76
C PHE A 114 -5.06 0.99 4.69
N LEU A 115 -3.86 1.06 4.13
CA LEU A 115 -2.61 1.05 4.89
C LEU A 115 -1.85 2.35 4.66
N THR A 116 -1.59 3.09 5.74
CA THR A 116 -0.60 4.17 5.76
C THR A 116 0.74 3.61 6.24
N MET A 117 1.83 3.89 5.55
CA MET A 117 3.14 3.31 5.86
C MET A 117 4.28 4.31 5.62
N GLY A 118 4.11 5.52 6.15
CA GLY A 118 5.11 6.58 6.01
C GLY A 118 5.15 7.20 4.61
N ASP A 119 6.12 8.09 4.41
CA ASP A 119 6.27 8.87 3.20
C ASP A 119 6.70 8.03 1.99
N GLN A 120 6.55 8.61 0.81
CA GLN A 120 7.08 8.06 -0.42
C GLN A 120 8.62 8.06 -0.38
N ALA A 121 9.22 6.95 -0.82
CA ALA A 121 10.67 6.78 -0.78
C ALA A 121 11.40 7.88 -1.56
N GLN A 122 12.49 8.38 -0.99
CA GLN A 122 13.31 9.40 -1.62
C GLN A 122 13.95 8.92 -2.92
N SER A 123 14.33 7.66 -3.00
CA SER A 123 14.87 7.05 -4.21
C SER A 123 13.91 7.10 -5.41
N LEU A 124 12.62 7.34 -5.16
CA LEU A 124 11.58 7.47 -6.18
C LEU A 124 11.17 8.93 -6.47
N GLN A 125 11.94 9.91 -6.03
CA GLN A 125 11.60 11.34 -6.23
C GLN A 125 11.43 11.74 -7.70
N SER A 126 12.16 11.10 -8.60
CA SER A 126 12.07 11.36 -10.04
C SER A 126 10.91 10.62 -10.72
N PHE A 127 10.15 9.80 -9.99
CA PHE A 127 9.03 9.08 -10.57
C PHE A 127 7.89 10.05 -10.95
N PRO A 128 7.49 10.12 -12.23
CA PRO A 128 6.64 11.21 -12.73
C PRO A 128 5.21 11.18 -12.20
N TYR A 129 4.76 10.05 -11.65
CA TYR A 129 3.37 9.86 -11.20
C TYR A 129 3.21 9.84 -9.68
N ARG A 130 4.19 10.38 -8.94
CA ARG A 130 4.14 10.45 -7.47
C ARG A 130 2.87 11.09 -6.94
N ALA A 131 2.51 12.24 -7.53
CA ALA A 131 1.36 13.03 -7.10
C ALA A 131 0.02 12.30 -7.22
N GLN A 132 -0.05 11.22 -7.99
CA GLN A 132 -1.24 10.39 -8.11
C GLN A 132 -1.68 9.83 -6.74
N TYR A 133 -0.74 9.58 -5.84
CA TYR A 133 -0.99 8.96 -4.54
C TYR A 133 -0.97 9.94 -3.36
N ASP A 134 -0.83 11.25 -3.61
CA ASP A 134 -0.69 12.27 -2.56
C ASP A 134 -1.88 12.29 -1.59
N SER A 135 -3.08 12.02 -2.08
CA SER A 135 -4.28 11.99 -1.24
C SER A 135 -4.20 10.91 -0.14
N PHE A 136 -3.45 9.84 -0.37
CA PHE A 136 -3.26 8.76 0.62
C PHE A 136 -2.37 9.18 1.81
N HIS A 137 -1.70 10.33 1.71
CA HIS A 137 -0.86 10.92 2.75
C HIS A 137 -1.53 12.16 3.40
N ASN A 138 -2.72 12.55 2.97
CA ASN A 138 -3.44 13.69 3.51
C ASN A 138 -4.14 13.30 4.83
N GLU A 139 -3.55 13.67 5.97
CA GLU A 139 -4.05 13.35 7.29
C GLU A 139 -5.45 13.92 7.54
N GLU A 140 -5.72 15.18 7.13
CA GLU A 140 -7.03 15.79 7.30
C GLU A 140 -8.13 15.04 6.53
N LEU A 141 -7.79 14.53 5.36
CA LEU A 141 -8.69 13.73 4.53
C LEU A 141 -8.95 12.36 5.17
N ILE A 142 -7.91 11.71 5.68
CA ILE A 142 -8.01 10.44 6.40
C ILE A 142 -8.89 10.62 7.64
N ASP A 143 -8.66 11.67 8.42
CA ASP A 143 -9.45 11.98 9.61
C ASP A 143 -10.93 12.22 9.26
N THR A 144 -11.20 12.89 8.15
CA THR A 144 -12.58 13.07 7.66
C THR A 144 -13.27 11.72 7.42
N TYR A 145 -12.60 10.76 6.81
CA TYR A 145 -13.14 9.42 6.60
C TYR A 145 -13.27 8.61 7.89
N VAL A 146 -12.37 8.81 8.84
CA VAL A 146 -12.44 8.18 10.17
C VAL A 146 -13.62 8.74 10.96
N ASP A 147 -13.77 10.04 11.03
CA ASP A 147 -14.87 10.71 11.74
C ASP A 147 -16.23 10.37 11.14
N GLY A 148 -16.28 10.21 9.82
CA GLY A 148 -17.48 9.76 9.10
C GLY A 148 -17.75 8.26 9.19
N GLY A 149 -16.88 7.48 9.81
CA GLY A 149 -17.03 6.03 9.94
C GLY A 149 -16.74 5.22 8.66
N THR A 150 -16.24 5.86 7.61
CA THR A 150 -15.84 5.18 6.35
C THR A 150 -14.56 4.37 6.55
N LEU A 151 -13.63 4.89 7.34
CA LEU A 151 -12.43 4.18 7.77
C LEU A 151 -12.49 3.91 9.27
N VAL A 152 -12.21 2.66 9.65
CA VAL A 152 -12.11 2.24 11.05
C VAL A 152 -10.70 1.74 11.30
N LYS A 153 -10.02 2.35 12.27
CA LYS A 153 -8.66 1.95 12.64
C LYS A 153 -8.67 0.55 13.25
N VAL A 154 -7.93 -0.36 12.64
CA VAL A 154 -7.86 -1.76 13.08
C VAL A 154 -6.49 -2.15 13.61
N ALA A 155 -5.44 -1.40 13.30
CA ALA A 155 -4.10 -1.64 13.82
C ALA A 155 -3.27 -0.35 13.84
N ASP A 156 -2.30 -0.33 14.74
CA ASP A 156 -1.32 0.71 14.93
C ASP A 156 0.09 0.11 14.84
N TYR A 157 0.89 0.62 13.92
CA TYR A 157 2.27 0.19 13.69
C TYR A 157 3.29 1.29 13.97
N SER A 158 2.87 2.38 14.63
CA SER A 158 3.73 3.53 14.94
C SER A 158 4.97 3.16 15.76
N GLN A 159 4.89 2.11 16.58
CA GLN A 159 6.03 1.55 17.30
C GLN A 159 7.18 1.05 16.39
N TYR A 160 6.91 0.85 15.10
CA TYR A 160 7.91 0.49 14.10
C TYR A 160 8.28 1.67 13.20
N GLY A 161 7.90 2.90 13.58
CA GLY A 161 8.07 4.10 12.75
C GLY A 161 7.15 4.15 11.54
N GLN A 162 6.10 3.32 11.50
CA GLN A 162 5.16 3.21 10.39
C GLN A 162 3.74 3.65 10.82
N GLY A 163 2.84 3.76 9.87
CA GLY A 163 1.52 4.30 10.11
C GLY A 163 0.48 3.31 10.65
N TRP A 164 -0.71 3.33 10.05
CA TRP A 164 -1.91 2.69 10.56
C TRP A 164 -2.52 1.78 9.52
N ALA A 165 -3.24 0.73 9.95
CA ALA A 165 -4.14 -0.01 9.10
C ALA A 165 -5.60 0.33 9.46
N TRP A 166 -6.41 0.53 8.44
CA TRP A 166 -7.81 0.93 8.48
C TRP A 166 -8.67 -0.10 7.75
N ARG A 167 -9.94 -0.20 8.11
CA ARG A 167 -10.93 -1.00 7.41
C ARG A 167 -12.18 -0.18 7.12
#